data_63aa66d385ebd397f956ef18e78c2995
#
_entry.id   63aa66d385ebd397f956ef18e78c2995
#
_cell.length_a   1.000
_cell.length_b   1.000
_cell.length_c   1.000
_cell.angle_alpha   90.00
_cell.angle_beta   90.00
_cell.angle_gamma   90.00
#
_symmetry.space_group_name_H-M   'P 1'
#
loop_
_entity.id
_entity.type
_entity.pdbx_description
1 polymer ?
#
loop_
_entity_poly.entity_id
_entity_poly.type
_entity_poly.pdbx_seq_one_letter_code
_entity_poly.pdbx_strand_id
1 'polypeptide(L)' 'MSRRKFKIGELVNYLSRGGSLGVYQITQLLPSEGEEFQYRIKNANEPHERMAKEHELRSAA' A
#
# COMPACT_ATOMS: atom_id res chain seq x y z
N MET A 1 5.46 -4.69 19.82
CA MET A 1 5.34 -5.63 18.72
C MET A 1 4.70 -4.98 17.52
N SER A 2 5.35 -5.11 16.37
CA SER A 2 4.81 -4.55 15.14
C SER A 2 3.76 -5.48 14.56
N ARG A 3 2.63 -4.94 14.19
CA ARG A 3 1.58 -5.72 13.55
C ARG A 3 1.17 -5.05 12.27
N ARG A 4 1.78 -5.47 11.17
CA ARG A 4 1.38 -4.96 9.87
C ARG A 4 0.09 -5.62 9.45
N LYS A 5 -0.80 -4.83 8.86
CA LYS A 5 -2.06 -5.35 8.34
C LYS A 5 -1.87 -6.08 7.02
N PHE A 6 -0.80 -5.77 6.29
CA PHE A 6 -0.64 -6.26 4.93
C PHE A 6 0.70 -6.94 4.76
N LYS A 7 0.76 -7.86 3.79
CA LYS A 7 1.96 -8.64 3.49
C LYS A 7 2.40 -8.38 2.05
N ILE A 8 3.66 -8.70 1.76
CA ILE A 8 4.16 -8.65 0.39
C ILE A 8 3.31 -9.59 -0.47
N GLY A 9 2.90 -9.08 -1.62
CA GLY A 9 2.06 -9.82 -2.55
C GLY A 9 0.57 -9.64 -2.35
N GLU A 10 0.17 -9.04 -1.25
CA GLU A 10 -1.25 -8.83 -0.97
C GLU A 10 -1.81 -7.72 -1.84
N LEU A 11 -3.06 -7.88 -2.25
CA LEU A 11 -3.76 -6.87 -3.03
C LEU A 11 -4.51 -5.93 -2.11
N VAL A 12 -4.40 -4.65 -2.39
CA VAL A 12 -5.02 -3.61 -1.59
C VAL A 12 -5.69 -2.58 -2.48
N ASN A 13 -6.66 -1.89 -1.94
CA ASN A 13 -7.24 -0.73 -2.59
C ASN A 13 -6.56 0.52 -2.09
N TYR A 14 -6.20 1.40 -3.01
CA TYR A 14 -5.54 2.65 -2.70
C TYR A 14 -6.26 3.77 -3.43
N LEU A 15 -6.67 4.78 -2.67
CA LEU A 15 -7.32 5.96 -3.23
C LEU A 15 -6.25 7.01 -3.50
N SER A 16 -5.98 7.27 -4.77
CA SER A 16 -4.99 8.26 -5.15
C SER A 16 -5.50 9.67 -4.91
N ARG A 17 -4.59 10.63 -4.95
CA ARG A 17 -4.92 12.04 -4.74
C ARG A 17 -5.93 12.57 -5.73
N GLY A 18 -5.93 12.04 -6.94
CA GLY A 18 -6.89 12.45 -7.94
C GLY A 18 -8.28 11.88 -7.76
N GLY A 19 -8.50 11.12 -6.70
CA GLY A 19 -9.78 10.51 -6.45
C GLY A 19 -9.99 9.19 -7.16
N SER A 20 -8.95 8.67 -7.81
CA SER A 20 -9.03 7.38 -8.48
C SER A 20 -8.75 6.26 -7.49
N LEU A 21 -9.69 5.34 -7.40
CA LEU A 21 -9.51 4.14 -6.59
C LEU A 21 -8.94 3.04 -7.48
N GLY A 22 -7.83 2.45 -7.05
CA GLY A 22 -7.19 1.40 -7.82
C GLY A 22 -6.75 0.25 -6.96
N VAL A 23 -6.59 -0.91 -7.59
CA VAL A 23 -6.06 -2.09 -6.91
C VAL A 23 -4.56 -2.13 -7.12
N TYR A 24 -3.83 -2.22 -6.02
CA TYR A 24 -2.38 -2.26 -6.02
C TYR A 24 -1.92 -3.51 -5.32
N GLN A 25 -0.68 -3.89 -5.58
CA GLN A 25 -0.06 -5.02 -4.92
C GLN A 25 1.07 -4.53 -4.03
N ILE A 26 1.15 -5.05 -2.82
CA ILE A 26 2.25 -4.74 -1.91
C ILE A 26 3.51 -5.39 -2.45
N THR A 27 4.52 -4.57 -2.75
CA THR A 27 5.79 -5.07 -3.29
C THR A 27 6.91 -5.02 -2.28
N GLN A 28 6.79 -4.17 -1.26
CA GLN A 28 7.82 -4.05 -0.25
C GLN A 28 7.23 -3.54 1.05
N LEU A 29 7.75 -4.05 2.15
CA LEU A 29 7.42 -3.55 3.48
C LEU A 29 8.47 -2.52 3.84
N LEU A 30 8.04 -1.30 4.12
CA LEU A 30 8.95 -0.21 4.44
C LEU A 30 8.98 -0.01 5.95
N PRO A 31 10.07 0.58 6.48
CA PRO A 31 10.13 0.89 7.91
C PRO A 31 8.97 1.81 8.30
N SER A 32 8.48 1.64 9.51
CA SER A 32 7.46 2.53 10.02
C SER A 32 8.05 3.93 10.24
N GLU A 33 7.24 4.94 9.97
CA GLU A 33 7.60 6.30 10.28
C GLU A 33 6.63 6.78 11.35
N GLY A 34 7.17 7.14 12.50
CA GLY A 34 6.33 7.40 13.66
C GLY A 34 5.68 6.11 14.11
N GLU A 35 4.36 6.11 14.21
CA GLU A 35 3.62 4.94 14.65
C GLU A 35 2.93 4.22 13.51
N GLU A 36 3.20 4.62 12.29
CA GLU A 36 2.47 4.08 11.15
C GLU A 36 3.37 3.34 10.21
N PHE A 37 2.94 2.14 9.81
CA PHE A 37 3.67 1.34 8.84
C PHE A 37 3.47 1.90 7.44
N GLN A 38 4.50 1.73 6.63
CA GLN A 38 4.48 2.16 5.25
C GLN A 38 4.75 0.98 4.33
N TYR A 39 4.25 1.11 3.11
CA TYR A 39 4.34 0.06 2.12
C TYR A 39 4.70 0.64 0.77
N ARG A 40 5.43 -0.15 -0.02
CA ARG A 40 5.59 0.16 -1.43
C ARG A 40 4.59 -0.68 -2.19
N ILE A 41 3.84 -0.02 -3.07
CA ILE A 41 2.75 -0.66 -3.79
C ILE A 41 2.89 -0.40 -5.28
N LYS A 42 2.36 -1.29 -6.10
CA LYS A 42 2.43 -1.16 -7.54
C LYS A 42 1.13 -1.57 -8.19
N ASN A 43 0.74 -0.82 -9.21
CA ASN A 43 -0.40 -1.12 -10.06
C ASN A 43 0.13 -1.58 -11.42
N ALA A 44 -0.53 -2.59 -12.02
CA ALA A 44 -0.08 -3.12 -13.30
C ALA A 44 -0.14 -2.08 -14.43
N ASN A 45 -0.98 -1.07 -14.27
CA ASN A 45 -1.14 -0.03 -15.28
C ASN A 45 -0.22 1.17 -15.08
N GLU A 46 0.62 1.14 -14.03
CA GLU A 46 1.52 2.25 -13.73
C GLU A 46 2.96 1.78 -13.82
N PRO A 47 3.84 2.59 -14.41
CA PRO A 47 5.25 2.21 -14.52
C PRO A 47 6.03 2.36 -13.22
N HIS A 48 5.50 3.12 -12.26
CA HIS A 48 6.21 3.42 -11.03
C HIS A 48 5.50 2.82 -9.83
N GLU A 49 6.31 2.48 -8.82
CA GLU A 49 5.76 2.10 -7.53
C GLU A 49 5.42 3.35 -6.74
N ARG A 50 4.47 3.21 -5.83
CA ARG A 50 4.08 4.29 -4.94
C ARG A 50 4.33 3.91 -3.50
N MET A 51 4.58 4.90 -2.66
CA MET A 51 4.62 4.70 -1.23
C MET A 51 3.26 5.06 -0.65
N ALA A 52 2.77 4.21 0.26
CA ALA A 52 1.50 4.46 0.91
C ALA A 52 1.59 4.10 2.39
N LYS A 53 0.88 4.85 3.19
CA LYS A 53 0.76 4.56 4.62
C LYS A 53 -0.37 3.57 4.84
N GLU A 54 -0.27 2.84 5.94
CA GLU A 54 -1.23 1.77 6.20
C GLU A 54 -2.67 2.26 6.21
N HIS A 55 -2.92 3.46 6.75
CA HIS A 55 -4.29 3.96 6.82
C HIS A 55 -4.84 4.34 5.44
N GLU A 56 -3.97 4.49 4.44
CA GLU A 56 -4.39 4.80 3.08
C GLU A 56 -4.81 3.57 2.29
N LEU A 57 -4.61 2.39 2.85
CA LEU A 57 -4.83 1.13 2.17
C LEU A 57 -5.95 0.36 2.81
N ARG A 58 -6.69 -0.39 1.98
CA ARG A 58 -7.70 -1.32 2.45
C ARG A 58 -7.52 -2.65 1.73
N SER A 59 -7.86 -3.73 2.41
CA SER A 59 -7.78 -5.04 1.78
C SER A 59 -8.69 -5.08 0.56
N ALA A 60 -8.17 -5.64 -0.53
CA ALA A 60 -8.94 -5.80 -1.76
C ALA A 60 -9.50 -7.21 -1.89
N ALA A 61 -9.22 -8.06 -0.92
CA ALA A 61 -9.70 -9.44 -0.95
C ALA A 61 -11.09 -9.57 -0.33
#